data_8ecf44a0e01ef2e527ce52027e23c0ef
#
_entry.id   8ecf44a0e01ef2e527ce52027e23c0ef
#
_cell.length_a   1.000
_cell.length_b   1.000
_cell.length_c   1.000
_cell.angle_alpha   90.00
_cell.angle_beta   90.00
_cell.angle_gamma   90.00
#
_symmetry.space_group_name_H-M   'P 1'
#
loop_
_entity.id
_entity.type
_entity.pdbx_description
1 polymer ?
#
loop_
_entity_poly.entity_id
_entity_poly.type
_entity_poly.pdbx_seq_one_letter_code
_entity_poly.pdbx_strand_id
1 'polypeptide(L)'
;TYAYWYCAQDSSWYTYSLANGKEYRLTTPATFTAWDEDNDVPDYPSPHGLAGWTADDRNLLIYDRYDIWKFDPTAEVAPVNLTVNGRKEQLSYRLIRLDKEEKFIDITKSQLLQVFNEKTKGSGYYSAHLSAPKAPKALLAGNFMLKTPVKAKYSDAVIYTSETFEQYPDIRLSDLSFKKSIQLTHGEEQQANLNWGTAELVSWISLDGTPLEGVVYKPENFDPNKKYPVIVNFYERNSETLYAYHMPE
;
A
#
# COMPACT_ATOMS: atom_id res chain seq x y z
N THR A 1 -21.17 -16.82 -4.67
CA THR A 1 -22.50 -17.09 -4.13
C THR A 1 -22.61 -16.83 -2.63
N TYR A 2 -21.76 -15.91 -2.13
CA TYR A 2 -21.72 -15.47 -0.74
C TYR A 2 -21.95 -13.96 -0.64
N ALA A 3 -22.70 -13.51 0.38
CA ALA A 3 -22.57 -12.15 0.91
C ALA A 3 -21.38 -12.13 1.89
N TYR A 4 -20.76 -10.98 2.09
CA TYR A 4 -19.65 -10.81 3.04
C TYR A 4 -19.71 -9.41 3.66
N TRP A 5 -19.21 -9.28 4.88
CA TRP A 5 -19.12 -8.00 5.58
C TRP A 5 -18.05 -8.04 6.67
N TYR A 6 -17.61 -6.88 7.07
CA TYR A 6 -16.82 -6.69 8.26
C TYR A 6 -17.70 -6.16 9.40
N CYS A 7 -17.60 -6.78 10.57
CA CYS A 7 -18.24 -6.33 11.78
C CYS A 7 -17.21 -5.55 12.62
N ALA A 8 -17.38 -4.24 12.72
CA ALA A 8 -16.45 -3.38 13.45
C ALA A 8 -16.48 -3.65 14.96
N GLN A 9 -17.63 -4.04 15.51
CA GLN A 9 -17.81 -4.29 16.95
C GLN A 9 -16.97 -5.45 17.49
N ASP A 10 -16.70 -6.47 16.67
CA ASP A 10 -15.90 -7.63 17.03
C ASP A 10 -14.66 -7.81 16.12
N SER A 11 -14.38 -6.79 15.29
CA SER A 11 -13.22 -6.72 14.40
C SER A 11 -13.03 -7.97 13.53
N SER A 12 -14.12 -8.46 12.96
CA SER A 12 -14.13 -9.73 12.23
C SER A 12 -14.81 -9.68 10.88
N TRP A 13 -14.30 -10.48 9.95
CA TRP A 13 -14.92 -10.73 8.65
C TRP A 13 -15.87 -11.92 8.73
N TYR A 14 -16.99 -11.80 8.03
CA TYR A 14 -18.03 -12.80 7.93
C TYR A 14 -18.42 -13.06 6.49
N THR A 15 -18.91 -14.25 6.23
CA THR A 15 -19.63 -14.61 5.00
C THR A 15 -20.97 -15.23 5.33
N TYR A 16 -21.92 -15.08 4.39
CA TYR A 16 -23.21 -15.74 4.42
C TYR A 16 -23.43 -16.47 3.11
N SER A 17 -23.63 -17.78 3.18
CA SER A 17 -23.90 -18.61 2.01
C SER A 17 -25.36 -18.47 1.59
N LEU A 18 -25.58 -17.95 0.38
CA LEU A 18 -26.90 -17.85 -0.22
C LEU A 18 -27.48 -19.23 -0.59
N ALA A 19 -26.64 -20.25 -0.70
CA ALA A 19 -27.06 -21.59 -1.07
C ALA A 19 -27.66 -22.38 0.09
N ASN A 20 -27.12 -22.24 1.31
CA ASN A 20 -27.56 -23.04 2.48
C ASN A 20 -28.07 -22.18 3.65
N GLY A 21 -28.06 -20.84 3.52
CA GLY A 21 -28.57 -19.93 4.55
C GLY A 21 -27.71 -19.87 5.82
N LYS A 22 -26.43 -20.27 5.77
CA LYS A 22 -25.54 -20.26 6.93
C LYS A 22 -24.58 -19.07 6.91
N GLU A 23 -24.35 -18.54 8.09
CA GLU A 23 -23.31 -17.55 8.39
C GLU A 23 -22.03 -18.25 8.86
N TYR A 24 -20.88 -17.71 8.43
CA TYR A 24 -19.56 -18.18 8.82
C TYR A 24 -18.70 -17.00 9.25
N ARG A 25 -18.07 -17.11 10.40
CA ARG A 25 -17.09 -16.16 10.90
C ARG A 25 -15.71 -16.55 10.38
N LEU A 26 -15.12 -15.73 9.53
CA LEU A 26 -13.82 -16.02 8.89
C LEU A 26 -12.63 -15.65 9.76
N THR A 27 -12.75 -14.56 10.53
CA THR A 27 -11.65 -14.07 11.38
C THR A 27 -12.12 -13.85 12.79
N THR A 28 -11.18 -13.95 13.74
CA THR A 28 -11.38 -13.51 15.12
C THR A 28 -10.16 -12.70 15.57
N PRO A 29 -10.29 -11.73 16.50
CA PRO A 29 -9.15 -10.98 17.02
C PRO A 29 -8.02 -11.85 17.58
N ALA A 30 -8.34 -13.04 18.07
CA ALA A 30 -7.35 -13.98 18.62
C ALA A 30 -6.52 -14.69 17.55
N THR A 31 -7.00 -14.78 16.32
CA THR A 31 -6.37 -15.59 15.26
C THR A 31 -5.87 -14.80 14.06
N PHE A 32 -6.44 -13.61 13.83
CA PHE A 32 -6.12 -12.79 12.67
C PHE A 32 -6.41 -11.31 12.92
N THR A 33 -5.42 -10.46 12.72
CA THR A 33 -5.57 -9.01 12.87
C THR A 33 -6.07 -8.42 11.55
N ALA A 34 -7.40 -8.27 11.44
CA ALA A 34 -8.06 -7.76 10.24
C ALA A 34 -8.19 -6.24 10.22
N TRP A 35 -7.94 -5.58 11.36
CA TRP A 35 -8.22 -4.17 11.60
C TRP A 35 -6.97 -3.31 11.64
N ASP A 36 -7.13 -2.00 11.50
CA ASP A 36 -6.05 -1.03 11.65
C ASP A 36 -5.51 -1.06 13.08
N GLU A 37 -4.30 -1.59 13.22
CA GLU A 37 -3.59 -1.77 14.49
C GLU A 37 -3.15 -0.42 15.11
N ASP A 38 -3.12 0.64 14.31
CA ASP A 38 -2.71 1.98 14.72
C ASP A 38 -3.92 2.92 14.93
N ASN A 39 -5.14 2.36 15.03
CA ASN A 39 -6.33 3.17 15.27
C ASN A 39 -6.23 3.89 16.61
N ASP A 40 -6.24 5.22 16.60
CA ASP A 40 -6.10 6.10 17.76
C ASP A 40 -7.32 7.01 18.00
N VAL A 41 -8.38 6.81 17.21
CA VAL A 41 -9.65 7.53 17.38
C VAL A 41 -10.60 6.74 18.28
N PRO A 42 -11.54 7.41 19.00
CA PRO A 42 -12.48 6.76 19.92
C PRO A 42 -13.65 6.10 19.14
N ASP A 43 -13.31 5.25 18.16
CA ASP A 43 -14.24 4.48 17.37
C ASP A 43 -13.65 3.10 17.08
N TYR A 44 -14.49 2.18 16.59
CA TYR A 44 -14.03 0.86 16.19
C TYR A 44 -13.05 0.94 15.02
N PRO A 45 -11.93 0.18 15.06
CA PRO A 45 -10.95 0.22 14.00
C PRO A 45 -11.52 -0.28 12.67
N SER A 46 -11.18 0.41 11.60
CA SER A 46 -11.50 -0.01 10.24
C SER A 46 -10.69 -1.25 9.84
N PRO A 47 -11.21 -2.12 8.96
CA PRO A 47 -10.44 -3.24 8.44
C PRO A 47 -9.38 -2.75 7.45
N HIS A 48 -8.29 -3.51 7.32
CA HIS A 48 -7.33 -3.31 6.23
C HIS A 48 -7.92 -3.59 4.84
N GLY A 49 -9.13 -4.15 4.79
CA GLY A 49 -9.89 -4.40 3.58
C GLY A 49 -9.66 -5.79 2.98
N LEU A 50 -10.04 -5.92 1.72
CA LEU A 50 -9.91 -7.17 0.97
C LEU A 50 -9.47 -6.94 -0.48
N ALA A 51 -8.76 -7.91 -1.05
CA ALA A 51 -8.38 -7.91 -2.46
C ALA A 51 -9.57 -8.34 -3.35
N GLY A 52 -10.37 -9.29 -2.91
CA GLY A 52 -11.57 -9.75 -3.61
C GLY A 52 -11.70 -11.28 -3.63
N TRP A 53 -12.64 -11.74 -4.45
CA TRP A 53 -12.91 -13.17 -4.64
C TRP A 53 -12.02 -13.79 -5.71
N THR A 54 -11.65 -15.05 -5.52
CA THR A 54 -11.13 -15.91 -6.59
C THR A 54 -12.28 -16.46 -7.43
N ALA A 55 -11.98 -17.09 -8.58
CA ALA A 55 -12.99 -17.66 -9.46
C ALA A 55 -13.90 -18.66 -8.72
N ASP A 56 -15.18 -18.69 -9.12
CA ASP A 56 -16.24 -19.55 -8.57
C ASP A 56 -16.50 -19.36 -7.07
N ASP A 57 -16.21 -18.17 -6.54
CA ASP A 57 -16.36 -17.82 -5.11
C ASP A 57 -15.62 -18.81 -4.17
N ARG A 58 -14.53 -19.43 -4.64
CA ARG A 58 -13.83 -20.49 -3.88
C ARG A 58 -13.12 -19.96 -2.67
N ASN A 59 -12.52 -18.77 -2.79
CA ASN A 59 -11.80 -18.16 -1.68
C ASN A 59 -12.00 -16.66 -1.68
N LEU A 60 -11.96 -16.08 -0.48
CA LEU A 60 -11.89 -14.64 -0.27
C LEU A 60 -10.46 -14.26 0.10
N LEU A 61 -9.91 -13.26 -0.59
CA LEU A 61 -8.59 -12.72 -0.29
C LEU A 61 -8.74 -11.49 0.60
N ILE A 62 -8.27 -11.58 1.85
CA ILE A 62 -8.36 -10.53 2.88
C ILE A 62 -6.95 -10.02 3.18
N TYR A 63 -6.84 -8.73 3.49
CA TYR A 63 -5.60 -8.12 3.94
C TYR A 63 -5.51 -8.14 5.48
N ASP A 64 -4.31 -8.43 6.00
CA ASP A 64 -3.87 -7.82 7.24
C ASP A 64 -3.11 -6.51 6.94
N ARG A 65 -2.42 -5.93 7.91
CA ARG A 65 -1.63 -4.71 7.70
C ARG A 65 -0.65 -4.83 6.53
N TYR A 66 -0.04 -5.99 6.35
CA TYR A 66 1.07 -6.22 5.43
C TYR A 66 0.77 -7.19 4.30
N ASP A 67 0.14 -8.31 4.62
CA ASP A 67 0.07 -9.47 3.75
C ASP A 67 -1.32 -9.69 3.14
N ILE A 68 -1.35 -10.50 2.08
CA ILE A 68 -2.57 -11.03 1.44
C ILE A 68 -2.80 -12.44 1.93
N TRP A 69 -3.98 -12.69 2.49
CA TRP A 69 -4.37 -13.97 3.03
C TRP A 69 -5.54 -14.56 2.27
N LYS A 70 -5.50 -15.88 2.07
CA LYS A 70 -6.57 -16.64 1.44
C LYS A 70 -7.44 -17.31 2.51
N PHE A 71 -8.74 -17.06 2.44
CA PHE A 71 -9.75 -17.61 3.34
C PHE A 71 -10.72 -18.51 2.58
N ASP A 72 -11.06 -19.66 3.18
CA ASP A 72 -12.22 -20.46 2.81
C ASP A 72 -13.50 -19.75 3.30
N PRO A 73 -14.49 -19.51 2.42
CA PRO A 73 -15.72 -18.80 2.82
C PRO A 73 -16.60 -19.58 3.80
N THR A 74 -16.34 -20.86 4.02
CA THR A 74 -17.04 -21.67 5.04
C THR A 74 -16.27 -21.81 6.35
N ALA A 75 -15.07 -21.20 6.44
CA ALA A 75 -14.17 -21.29 7.58
C ALA A 75 -13.77 -22.75 7.99
N GLU A 76 -13.97 -23.74 7.09
CA GLU A 76 -13.59 -25.14 7.34
C GLU A 76 -12.09 -25.37 7.18
N VAL A 77 -11.44 -24.54 6.37
CA VAL A 77 -9.99 -24.60 6.12
C VAL A 77 -9.30 -23.37 6.73
N ALA A 78 -8.20 -23.61 7.43
CA ALA A 78 -7.42 -22.53 8.04
C ALA A 78 -6.93 -21.52 6.99
N PRO A 79 -6.86 -20.23 7.32
CA PRO A 79 -6.38 -19.20 6.41
C PRO A 79 -4.90 -19.37 6.06
N VAL A 80 -4.52 -18.97 4.84
CA VAL A 80 -3.16 -19.14 4.32
C VAL A 80 -2.59 -17.78 3.92
N ASN A 81 -1.44 -17.39 4.51
CA ASN A 81 -0.69 -16.21 4.09
C ASN A 81 -0.04 -16.49 2.72
N LEU A 82 -0.42 -15.71 1.69
CA LEU A 82 0.05 -15.90 0.32
C LEU A 82 1.33 -15.12 0.01
N THR A 83 1.58 -14.01 0.69
CA THR A 83 2.74 -13.13 0.45
C THR A 83 3.89 -13.35 1.45
N VAL A 84 3.62 -13.94 2.57
CA VAL A 84 4.49 -14.55 3.60
C VAL A 84 5.50 -13.66 4.31
N ASN A 85 5.99 -12.59 3.71
CA ASN A 85 7.10 -11.80 4.26
C ASN A 85 6.75 -10.34 4.59
N GLY A 86 5.52 -9.91 4.33
CA GLY A 86 5.11 -8.51 4.48
C GLY A 86 5.35 -7.99 5.89
N ARG A 87 4.86 -8.67 6.92
CA ARG A 87 5.03 -8.27 8.32
C ARG A 87 6.50 -8.26 8.76
N LYS A 88 7.27 -9.26 8.37
CA LYS A 88 8.70 -9.34 8.73
C LYS A 88 9.52 -8.22 8.11
N GLU A 89 9.26 -7.91 6.85
CA GLU A 89 10.01 -6.89 6.10
C GLU A 89 9.38 -5.50 6.23
N GLN A 90 8.19 -5.38 6.85
CA GLN A 90 7.36 -4.18 6.94
C GLN A 90 6.99 -3.63 5.55
N LEU A 91 6.55 -4.54 4.67
CA LEU A 91 6.08 -4.26 3.32
C LEU A 91 4.57 -4.50 3.25
N SER A 92 3.81 -3.45 3.06
CA SER A 92 2.36 -3.53 2.90
C SER A 92 2.00 -3.84 1.45
N TYR A 93 1.46 -5.04 1.19
CA TYR A 93 1.08 -5.51 -0.14
C TYR A 93 -0.40 -5.24 -0.44
N ARG A 94 -0.70 -4.58 -1.55
CA ARG A 94 -2.08 -4.33 -2.02
C ARG A 94 -2.19 -4.68 -3.50
N LEU A 95 -3.22 -5.44 -3.86
CA LEU A 95 -3.46 -5.86 -5.24
C LEU A 95 -3.84 -4.67 -6.12
N ILE A 96 -3.16 -4.53 -7.27
CA ILE A 96 -3.53 -3.58 -8.31
C ILE A 96 -4.42 -4.28 -9.32
N ARG A 97 -5.68 -3.85 -9.45
CA ARG A 97 -6.59 -4.31 -10.49
C ARG A 97 -6.33 -3.53 -11.77
N LEU A 98 -5.57 -4.14 -12.69
CA LEU A 98 -5.24 -3.54 -13.99
C LEU A 98 -6.43 -3.56 -14.96
N ASP A 99 -7.30 -4.55 -14.85
CA ASP A 99 -8.56 -4.62 -15.58
C ASP A 99 -9.71 -4.47 -14.58
N LYS A 100 -10.47 -3.37 -14.73
CA LYS A 100 -11.62 -3.08 -13.87
C LYS A 100 -12.86 -3.93 -14.21
N GLU A 101 -12.86 -4.59 -15.37
CA GLU A 101 -13.93 -5.47 -15.82
C GLU A 101 -13.79 -6.90 -15.23
N GLU A 102 -12.59 -7.28 -14.76
CA GLU A 102 -12.37 -8.56 -14.08
C GLU A 102 -13.15 -8.61 -12.75
N LYS A 103 -14.04 -9.58 -12.64
CA LYS A 103 -14.86 -9.78 -11.43
C LYS A 103 -14.13 -10.57 -10.36
N PHE A 104 -13.21 -11.44 -10.75
CA PHE A 104 -12.49 -12.38 -9.88
C PHE A 104 -10.98 -12.21 -10.03
N ILE A 105 -10.26 -12.62 -9.00
CA ILE A 105 -8.80 -12.66 -9.01
C ILE A 105 -8.37 -14.04 -9.51
N ASP A 106 -7.68 -14.07 -10.65
CA ASP A 106 -7.06 -15.30 -11.15
C ASP A 106 -5.73 -15.52 -10.46
N ILE A 107 -5.75 -16.29 -9.37
CA ILE A 107 -4.55 -16.58 -8.55
C ILE A 107 -3.50 -17.41 -9.28
N THR A 108 -3.81 -17.98 -10.45
CA THR A 108 -2.86 -18.76 -11.28
C THR A 108 -1.99 -17.87 -12.15
N LYS A 109 -2.45 -16.65 -12.44
CA LYS A 109 -1.68 -15.64 -13.18
C LYS A 109 -0.82 -14.81 -12.24
N SER A 110 0.21 -14.19 -12.82
CA SER A 110 0.99 -13.17 -12.11
C SER A 110 0.11 -11.96 -11.83
N GLN A 111 0.05 -11.56 -10.57
CA GLN A 111 -0.67 -10.38 -10.11
C GLN A 111 0.32 -9.23 -9.86
N LEU A 112 -0.09 -8.00 -10.14
CA LEU A 112 0.67 -6.81 -9.81
C LEU A 112 0.23 -6.30 -8.44
N LEU A 113 1.21 -6.00 -7.59
CA LEU A 113 0.98 -5.45 -6.26
C LEU A 113 1.58 -4.05 -6.15
N GLN A 114 0.82 -3.13 -5.54
CA GLN A 114 1.37 -1.92 -4.94
C GLN A 114 2.00 -2.28 -3.62
N VAL A 115 3.17 -1.73 -3.34
CA VAL A 115 3.88 -1.94 -2.07
C VAL A 115 4.24 -0.61 -1.44
N PHE A 116 4.01 -0.51 -0.15
CA PHE A 116 4.54 0.56 0.70
C PHE A 116 5.53 -0.06 1.69
N ASN A 117 6.70 0.57 1.83
CA ASN A 117 7.72 0.16 2.79
C ASN A 117 7.66 1.08 4.01
N GLU A 118 7.18 0.58 5.14
CA GLU A 118 7.02 1.39 6.36
C GLU A 118 8.36 1.88 6.94
N LYS A 119 9.45 1.16 6.69
CA LYS A 119 10.79 1.57 7.18
C LYS A 119 11.36 2.76 6.41
N THR A 120 11.24 2.71 5.07
CA THR A 120 11.86 3.72 4.19
C THR A 120 10.88 4.74 3.70
N LYS A 121 9.56 4.51 3.91
CA LYS A 121 8.42 5.27 3.35
C LYS A 121 8.37 5.25 1.82
N GLY A 122 9.22 4.46 1.19
CA GLY A 122 9.23 4.28 -0.26
C GLY A 122 8.15 3.31 -0.74
N SER A 123 7.94 3.28 -2.04
CA SER A 123 6.93 2.43 -2.65
C SER A 123 7.49 1.54 -3.75
N GLY A 124 6.68 0.61 -4.24
CA GLY A 124 7.09 -0.28 -5.31
C GLY A 124 5.93 -0.96 -6.01
N TYR A 125 6.23 -1.51 -7.20
CA TYR A 125 5.43 -2.50 -7.88
C TYR A 125 6.12 -3.86 -7.77
N TYR A 126 5.34 -4.85 -7.33
CA TYR A 126 5.83 -6.21 -7.16
C TYR A 126 4.94 -7.18 -7.93
N SER A 127 5.49 -8.31 -8.35
CA SER A 127 4.72 -9.41 -8.93
C SER A 127 4.56 -10.55 -7.94
N ALA A 128 3.37 -11.15 -7.91
CA ALA A 128 3.07 -12.31 -7.08
C ALA A 128 2.23 -13.34 -7.84
N HIS A 129 2.49 -14.61 -7.61
CA HIS A 129 1.58 -15.70 -7.92
C HIS A 129 0.87 -16.11 -6.62
N LEU A 130 -0.44 -15.87 -6.57
CA LEU A 130 -1.23 -16.07 -5.35
C LEU A 130 -1.82 -17.48 -5.22
N SER A 131 -1.36 -18.43 -6.04
CA SER A 131 -1.77 -19.85 -5.98
C SER A 131 -1.18 -20.61 -4.79
N ALA A 132 0.00 -20.19 -4.30
CA ALA A 132 0.69 -20.79 -3.17
C ALA A 132 1.50 -19.71 -2.40
N PRO A 133 1.78 -19.95 -1.09
CA PRO A 133 2.60 -19.06 -0.28
C PRO A 133 3.98 -18.80 -0.89
N LYS A 134 4.26 -17.56 -1.21
CA LYS A 134 5.56 -17.13 -1.75
C LYS A 134 5.73 -15.63 -1.65
N ALA A 135 6.91 -15.18 -1.22
CA ALA A 135 7.26 -13.76 -1.20
C ALA A 135 7.16 -13.14 -2.61
N PRO A 136 6.47 -12.00 -2.76
CA PRO A 136 6.41 -11.27 -4.02
C PRO A 136 7.79 -10.82 -4.50
N LYS A 137 7.94 -10.70 -5.82
CA LYS A 137 9.18 -10.25 -6.44
C LYS A 137 9.08 -8.78 -6.83
N ALA A 138 10.04 -7.96 -6.37
CA ALA A 138 10.13 -6.57 -6.79
C ALA A 138 10.36 -6.45 -8.31
N LEU A 139 9.59 -5.55 -8.94
CA LEU A 139 9.74 -5.14 -10.33
C LEU A 139 10.34 -3.73 -10.41
N LEU A 140 9.79 -2.82 -9.62
CA LEU A 140 10.25 -1.45 -9.44
C LEU A 140 10.05 -1.10 -7.97
N ALA A 141 11.08 -0.72 -7.24
CA ALA A 141 10.96 -0.30 -5.84
C ALA A 141 12.10 0.66 -5.48
N GLY A 142 11.83 1.60 -4.60
CA GLY A 142 12.84 2.57 -4.16
C GLY A 142 12.27 3.66 -3.26
N ASN A 143 13.10 4.66 -3.04
CA ASN A 143 12.81 5.82 -2.20
C ASN A 143 12.07 6.90 -3.01
N PHE A 144 10.86 6.58 -3.41
CA PHE A 144 9.94 7.42 -4.17
C PHE A 144 8.50 6.99 -3.92
N MET A 145 7.55 7.82 -4.29
CA MET A 145 6.13 7.48 -4.31
C MET A 145 5.70 7.11 -5.72
N LEU A 146 5.03 5.96 -5.86
CA LEU A 146 4.41 5.49 -7.09
C LEU A 146 2.89 5.57 -6.96
N LYS A 147 2.21 6.11 -7.96
CA LYS A 147 0.75 6.06 -8.06
C LYS A 147 0.31 4.80 -8.79
N THR A 148 -0.95 4.40 -8.62
CA THR A 148 -1.53 3.22 -9.30
C THR A 148 -1.34 3.34 -10.82
N PRO A 149 -0.71 2.35 -11.48
CA PRO A 149 -0.47 2.39 -12.91
C PRO A 149 -1.76 2.17 -13.70
N VAL A 150 -1.81 2.71 -14.90
CA VAL A 150 -2.89 2.48 -15.86
C VAL A 150 -2.37 1.65 -17.01
N LYS A 151 -2.96 0.48 -17.23
CA LYS A 151 -2.59 -0.46 -18.30
C LYS A 151 -3.44 -0.24 -19.53
N ALA A 152 -2.83 -0.33 -20.71
CA ALA A 152 -3.55 -0.37 -21.97
C ALA A 152 -4.41 -1.64 -22.08
N LYS A 153 -5.62 -1.53 -22.65
CA LYS A 153 -6.57 -2.65 -22.73
C LYS A 153 -6.04 -3.84 -23.53
N TYR A 154 -5.31 -3.59 -24.61
CA TYR A 154 -4.90 -4.61 -25.59
C TYR A 154 -3.39 -4.83 -25.67
N SER A 155 -2.62 -4.31 -24.75
CA SER A 155 -1.17 -4.54 -24.68
C SER A 155 -0.67 -4.50 -23.23
N ASP A 156 0.59 -4.86 -23.01
CA ASP A 156 1.23 -4.77 -21.69
C ASP A 156 1.82 -3.39 -21.41
N ALA A 157 1.55 -2.40 -22.28
CA ALA A 157 1.94 -1.02 -22.03
C ALA A 157 1.21 -0.46 -20.82
N VAL A 158 1.97 0.17 -19.93
CA VAL A 158 1.46 0.84 -18.73
C VAL A 158 2.02 2.25 -18.63
N ILE A 159 1.19 3.16 -18.15
CA ILE A 159 1.64 4.49 -17.72
C ILE A 159 1.54 4.59 -16.21
N TYR A 160 2.47 5.29 -15.59
CA TYR A 160 2.51 5.52 -14.16
C TYR A 160 3.25 6.83 -13.84
N THR A 161 3.11 7.33 -12.62
CA THR A 161 3.92 8.44 -12.12
C THR A 161 4.84 7.98 -11.00
N SER A 162 6.00 8.60 -10.93
CA SER A 162 6.97 8.45 -9.86
C SER A 162 7.37 9.83 -9.37
N GLU A 163 7.30 10.05 -8.07
CA GLU A 163 7.60 11.34 -7.47
C GLU A 163 8.46 11.20 -6.22
N THR A 164 9.19 12.26 -5.91
CA THR A 164 9.78 12.51 -4.59
C THR A 164 9.40 13.93 -4.18
N PHE A 165 9.74 14.34 -2.96
CA PHE A 165 9.58 15.73 -2.55
C PHE A 165 10.25 16.71 -3.54
N GLU A 166 11.40 16.31 -4.11
CA GLU A 166 12.22 17.13 -5.00
C GLU A 166 11.93 16.89 -6.48
N GLN A 167 11.23 15.80 -6.83
CA GLN A 167 10.99 15.40 -8.21
C GLN A 167 9.51 15.41 -8.56
N TYR A 168 9.14 16.21 -9.56
CA TYR A 168 7.78 16.30 -10.08
C TYR A 168 7.25 14.92 -10.55
N PRO A 169 5.96 14.61 -10.34
CA PRO A 169 5.34 13.33 -10.74
C PRO A 169 5.10 13.23 -12.24
N ASP A 170 6.15 13.21 -13.04
CA ASP A 170 6.05 13.05 -14.47
C ASP A 170 5.49 11.68 -14.89
N ILE A 171 4.72 11.69 -15.98
CA ILE A 171 4.16 10.46 -16.55
C ILE A 171 5.26 9.67 -17.25
N ARG A 172 5.33 8.40 -16.93
CA ARG A 172 6.26 7.43 -17.50
C ARG A 172 5.51 6.31 -18.20
N LEU A 173 6.04 5.86 -19.34
CA LEU A 173 5.58 4.69 -20.09
C LEU A 173 6.53 3.52 -19.84
N SER A 174 5.97 2.34 -19.61
CA SER A 174 6.70 1.08 -19.45
C SER A 174 5.85 -0.09 -19.95
N ASP A 175 6.35 -1.29 -19.79
CA ASP A 175 5.58 -2.53 -19.79
C ASP A 175 5.42 -3.05 -18.35
N LEU A 176 4.69 -4.15 -18.19
CA LEU A 176 4.45 -4.78 -16.87
C LEU A 176 5.73 -5.34 -16.20
N SER A 177 6.87 -5.36 -16.88
CA SER A 177 8.13 -5.74 -16.25
C SER A 177 8.79 -4.58 -15.51
N PHE A 178 8.44 -3.33 -15.82
CA PHE A 178 9.02 -2.08 -15.32
C PHE A 178 10.55 -2.00 -15.45
N LYS A 179 11.17 -2.81 -16.31
CA LYS A 179 12.62 -2.82 -16.50
C LYS A 179 13.15 -1.59 -17.24
N LYS A 180 12.32 -1.03 -18.11
CA LYS A 180 12.63 0.17 -18.88
C LYS A 180 11.43 1.10 -18.83
N SER A 181 11.68 2.37 -18.65
CA SER A 181 10.65 3.40 -18.72
C SER A 181 11.10 4.57 -19.57
N ILE A 182 10.15 5.18 -20.25
CA ILE A 182 10.32 6.40 -21.03
C ILE A 182 9.49 7.48 -20.34
N GLN A 183 10.11 8.62 -20.05
CA GLN A 183 9.40 9.79 -19.55
C GLN A 183 8.62 10.43 -20.69
N LEU A 184 7.34 10.72 -20.47
CA LEU A 184 6.44 11.29 -21.48
C LEU A 184 6.14 12.78 -21.24
N THR A 185 6.25 13.23 -20.00
CA THR A 185 6.03 14.63 -19.62
C THR A 185 7.27 15.21 -18.96
N HIS A 186 7.39 16.52 -18.95
CA HIS A 186 8.55 17.26 -18.43
C HIS A 186 8.07 18.44 -17.54
N GLY A 187 7.24 18.11 -16.54
CA GLY A 187 6.74 19.10 -15.57
C GLY A 187 7.82 19.66 -14.67
N GLU A 188 8.91 18.92 -14.45
CA GLU A 188 10.07 19.34 -13.69
C GLU A 188 10.74 20.61 -14.24
N GLU A 189 10.60 20.91 -15.54
CA GLU A 189 11.15 22.12 -16.15
C GLU A 189 10.57 23.41 -15.52
N GLN A 190 9.31 23.37 -15.06
CA GLN A 190 8.67 24.50 -14.39
C GLN A 190 9.24 24.71 -12.99
N GLN A 191 9.60 23.62 -12.31
CA GLN A 191 10.19 23.63 -10.97
C GLN A 191 11.58 24.27 -10.96
N ALA A 192 12.34 24.17 -12.05
CA ALA A 192 13.71 24.69 -12.14
C ALA A 192 13.82 26.20 -11.87
N ASN A 193 12.71 26.93 -11.95
CA ASN A 193 12.66 28.37 -11.67
C ASN A 193 12.22 28.71 -10.22
N LEU A 194 12.00 27.70 -9.39
CA LEU A 194 11.54 27.85 -8.01
C LEU A 194 12.64 27.42 -7.05
N ASN A 195 12.72 28.10 -5.92
CA ASN A 195 13.57 27.63 -4.81
C ASN A 195 12.93 26.38 -4.22
N TRP A 196 13.67 25.27 -4.22
CA TRP A 196 13.17 24.00 -3.71
C TRP A 196 14.01 23.50 -2.55
N GLY A 197 13.38 23.01 -1.51
CA GLY A 197 14.07 22.44 -0.37
C GLY A 197 14.27 20.94 -0.49
N THR A 198 14.62 20.33 0.62
CA THR A 198 14.77 18.87 0.76
C THR A 198 13.87 18.34 1.87
N ALA A 199 13.50 17.07 1.81
CA ALA A 199 12.76 16.36 2.85
C ALA A 199 13.57 15.18 3.37
N GLU A 200 13.63 15.01 4.69
CA GLU A 200 14.31 13.87 5.30
C GLU A 200 13.49 13.27 6.45
N LEU A 201 13.54 11.95 6.56
CA LEU A 201 12.95 11.23 7.68
C LEU A 201 13.83 11.39 8.92
N VAL A 202 13.25 11.81 10.03
CA VAL A 202 13.92 11.88 11.33
C VAL A 202 13.17 11.03 12.33
N SER A 203 13.92 10.45 13.28
CA SER A 203 13.36 9.63 14.35
C SER A 203 13.87 10.14 15.71
N TRP A 204 13.01 10.07 16.70
CA TRP A 204 13.36 10.42 18.08
C TRP A 204 12.56 9.58 19.07
N ILE A 205 12.93 9.66 20.31
CA ILE A 205 12.20 9.04 21.40
C ILE A 205 11.45 10.15 22.17
N SER A 206 10.13 9.98 22.36
CA SER A 206 9.33 10.90 23.17
C SER A 206 9.66 10.80 24.65
N LEU A 207 9.12 11.71 25.44
CA LEU A 207 9.38 11.76 26.89
C LEU A 207 8.90 10.50 27.64
N ASP A 208 7.90 9.82 27.15
CA ASP A 208 7.37 8.57 27.68
C ASP A 208 8.04 7.30 27.13
N GLY A 209 9.08 7.46 26.28
CA GLY A 209 9.84 6.36 25.71
C GLY A 209 9.29 5.81 24.38
N THR A 210 8.25 6.42 23.83
CA THR A 210 7.67 5.98 22.55
C THR A 210 8.56 6.42 21.36
N PRO A 211 8.96 5.51 20.43
CA PRO A 211 9.64 5.89 19.22
C PRO A 211 8.70 6.64 18.28
N LEU A 212 9.14 7.79 17.82
CA LEU A 212 8.41 8.66 16.92
C LEU A 212 9.22 8.93 15.66
N GLU A 213 8.51 9.23 14.57
CA GLU A 213 9.08 9.62 13.29
C GLU A 213 8.42 10.88 12.76
N GLY A 214 9.14 11.65 11.96
CA GLY A 214 8.62 12.82 11.29
C GLY A 214 9.44 13.16 10.05
N VAL A 215 8.93 14.10 9.26
CA VAL A 215 9.63 14.65 8.11
C VAL A 215 10.11 16.04 8.45
N VAL A 216 11.40 16.30 8.23
CA VAL A 216 11.99 17.64 8.30
C VAL A 216 12.15 18.17 6.89
N TYR A 217 11.48 19.28 6.61
CA TYR A 217 11.65 20.04 5.37
C TYR A 217 12.68 21.14 5.59
N LYS A 218 13.74 21.12 4.82
CA LYS A 218 14.82 22.12 4.88
C LYS A 218 14.73 23.04 3.67
N PRO A 219 14.96 24.36 3.84
CA PRO A 219 14.96 25.28 2.72
C PRO A 219 16.12 25.00 1.76
N GLU A 220 16.01 25.47 0.53
CA GLU A 220 17.13 25.54 -0.40
C GLU A 220 18.30 26.29 0.27
N ASN A 221 19.52 25.85 0.02
CA ASN A 221 20.72 26.43 0.62
C ASN A 221 20.77 26.35 2.16
N PHE A 222 20.16 25.30 2.74
CA PHE A 222 20.23 25.05 4.18
C PHE A 222 21.70 24.96 4.65
N ASP A 223 22.04 25.79 5.65
CA ASP A 223 23.37 25.79 6.29
C ASP A 223 23.27 25.21 7.70
N PRO A 224 23.87 24.02 7.97
CA PRO A 224 23.77 23.36 9.28
C PRO A 224 24.43 24.15 10.41
N ASN A 225 25.25 25.16 10.10
CA ASN A 225 25.89 26.02 11.09
C ASN A 225 25.03 27.23 11.50
N LYS A 226 23.87 27.43 10.86
CA LYS A 226 22.94 28.51 11.19
C LYS A 226 21.76 27.98 11.99
N LYS A 227 21.15 28.86 12.76
CA LYS A 227 19.90 28.58 13.45
C LYS A 227 18.74 29.10 12.60
N TYR A 228 17.73 28.27 12.46
CA TYR A 228 16.50 28.59 11.73
C TYR A 228 15.30 28.56 12.68
N PRO A 229 14.28 29.37 12.45
CA PRO A 229 12.99 29.17 13.08
C PRO A 229 12.39 27.86 12.59
N VAL A 230 11.72 27.13 13.48
CA VAL A 230 11.08 25.84 13.16
C VAL A 230 9.58 25.99 13.37
N ILE A 231 8.81 25.59 12.37
CA ILE A 231 7.36 25.41 12.47
C ILE A 231 7.12 23.91 12.62
N VAL A 232 6.45 23.52 13.70
CA VAL A 232 6.08 22.12 13.93
C VAL A 232 4.63 21.95 13.56
N ASN A 233 4.37 21.08 12.59
CA ASN A 233 3.04 20.59 12.25
C ASN A 233 2.95 19.12 12.69
N PHE A 234 1.96 18.79 13.49
CA PHE A 234 1.78 17.41 13.95
C PHE A 234 0.34 16.98 13.67
N TYR A 235 0.26 15.85 13.04
CA TYR A 235 -0.96 15.10 12.77
C TYR A 235 -0.57 13.65 12.47
N GLU A 236 -1.57 12.79 12.30
CA GLU A 236 -1.33 11.36 12.13
C GLU A 236 -0.49 11.04 10.89
N ARG A 237 0.51 10.16 11.06
CA ARG A 237 1.26 9.48 10.00
C ARG A 237 1.89 10.39 8.92
N ASN A 238 2.23 11.61 9.26
CA ASN A 238 2.86 12.54 8.30
C ASN A 238 4.18 11.99 7.71
N SER A 239 4.88 11.10 8.42
CA SER A 239 6.09 10.46 7.89
C SER A 239 5.86 9.61 6.63
N GLU A 240 4.63 9.11 6.42
CA GLU A 240 4.28 8.33 5.22
C GLU A 240 4.29 9.17 3.93
N THR A 241 4.25 10.50 4.05
CA THR A 241 4.28 11.43 2.92
C THR A 241 5.70 11.92 2.55
N LEU A 242 6.76 11.31 3.09
CA LEU A 242 8.16 11.70 2.88
C LEU A 242 8.50 11.97 1.40
N TYR A 243 7.96 11.17 0.50
CA TYR A 243 8.22 11.27 -0.94
C TYR A 243 7.08 11.91 -1.72
N ALA A 244 6.07 12.47 -1.06
CA ALA A 244 5.02 13.19 -1.77
C ALA A 244 5.57 14.52 -2.33
N TYR A 245 5.26 14.78 -3.58
CA TYR A 245 5.52 16.08 -4.20
C TYR A 245 4.45 17.08 -3.76
N HIS A 246 4.90 18.21 -3.22
CA HIS A 246 4.01 19.30 -2.80
C HIS A 246 4.20 20.50 -3.75
N MET A 247 3.16 20.80 -4.52
CA MET A 247 3.16 21.99 -5.35
C MET A 247 3.18 23.25 -4.47
N PRO A 248 3.97 24.26 -4.82
CA PRO A 248 3.89 25.56 -4.17
C PRO A 248 2.49 26.17 -4.36
N GLU A 249 1.92 26.71 -3.28
CA GLU A 249 0.65 27.44 -3.28
C GLU A 249 0.89 28.95 -3.29
#